data_ad9c424f368eef55cf2e5c72c380d9f0
#
_entry.id   ad9c424f368eef55cf2e5c72c380d9f0
#
_cell.length_a   1.000
_cell.length_b   1.000
_cell.length_c   1.000
_cell.angle_alpha   90.00
_cell.angle_beta   90.00
_cell.angle_gamma   90.00
#
_symmetry.space_group_name_H-M   'P 1'
#
loop_
_entity.id
_entity.type
_entity.pdbx_description
1 polymer ?
#
loop_
_entity_poly.entity_id
_entity_poly.type
_entity_poly.pdbx_seq_one_letter_code
_entity_poly.pdbx_strand_id
1 'polypeptide(L)'
;MRLHRAAVLIAACVATCTGAAAQEFQLEDVPAAASVPIAQIKPRTIIFADQRNDKLADSSTGLIPFDDWARSRPVQRRFLSLFPSFVEPTLNQQTKLKLSVYQAEARFRLPRPAAALDMSRYANVAFLEQIDPAVKHRPITAGDAVPNKGAGAAHNRPPNRRWCEDAKAICVQSRYMFEGKIPAGIQLANKLREESKKPIPDFIEFQSEIMLVTQPHLAELPSLTGLDSTVTSGLEQNIFWVNQVIQFGKLLAVLQQHPTEREAAIATVYILIAVRNDVLNKQREYSKTPILRNLVPAQLLMGNSSFNSGDSLSAGLPKYARGRIKAIADMMERE
;
A
#
# COMPACT_ATOMS: atom_id res chain seq x y z
N MET A 1 32.65 -71.99 29.39
CA MET A 1 32.30 -71.16 28.19
C MET A 1 31.62 -69.92 28.67
N ARG A 2 32.28 -68.72 28.65
CA ARG A 2 31.74 -67.46 29.08
C ARG A 2 31.63 -66.55 27.85
N LEU A 3 30.37 -66.20 27.45
CA LEU A 3 30.11 -65.26 26.40
C LEU A 3 30.19 -63.85 26.97
N HIS A 4 31.08 -63.03 26.42
CA HIS A 4 31.16 -61.60 26.71
C HIS A 4 30.15 -60.84 25.81
N ARG A 5 29.24 -60.12 26.43
CA ARG A 5 28.37 -59.16 25.75
C ARG A 5 29.11 -57.84 25.68
N ALA A 6 29.44 -57.41 24.47
CA ALA A 6 29.90 -56.06 24.20
C ALA A 6 28.66 -55.13 23.97
N ALA A 7 28.49 -54.22 24.88
CA ALA A 7 27.47 -53.13 24.70
C ALA A 7 28.11 -51.98 23.90
N VAL A 8 27.63 -51.77 22.70
CA VAL A 8 27.97 -50.61 21.87
C VAL A 8 27.06 -49.46 22.27
N LEU A 9 27.62 -48.44 22.93
CA LEU A 9 26.95 -47.15 23.18
C LEU A 9 26.99 -46.30 21.89
N ILE A 10 25.87 -46.18 21.20
CA ILE A 10 25.68 -45.23 20.12
C ILE A 10 25.25 -43.92 20.78
N ALA A 11 26.18 -42.98 20.93
CA ALA A 11 25.87 -41.61 21.30
C ALA A 11 25.27 -40.91 20.08
N ALA A 12 23.94 -40.80 20.03
CA ALA A 12 23.24 -39.97 19.05
C ALA A 12 23.45 -38.49 19.40
N CYS A 13 24.37 -37.82 18.71
CA CYS A 13 24.44 -36.38 18.70
C CYS A 13 23.18 -35.84 17.97
N VAL A 14 22.14 -35.56 18.73
CA VAL A 14 21.03 -34.75 18.24
C VAL A 14 21.55 -33.31 18.17
N ALA A 15 22.09 -32.95 17.00
CA ALA A 15 22.32 -31.55 16.67
C ALA A 15 20.95 -30.89 16.59
N THR A 16 20.54 -30.26 17.66
CA THR A 16 19.40 -29.32 17.64
C THR A 16 19.81 -28.15 16.76
N CYS A 17 19.52 -28.24 15.45
CA CYS A 17 19.44 -27.09 14.61
C CYS A 17 18.23 -26.26 15.11
N THR A 18 18.48 -25.41 16.10
CA THR A 18 17.60 -24.31 16.38
C THR A 18 17.68 -23.40 15.16
N GLY A 19 16.81 -23.66 14.18
CA GLY A 19 16.55 -22.70 13.11
C GLY A 19 16.17 -21.39 13.82
N ALA A 20 17.08 -20.41 13.78
CA ALA A 20 16.76 -19.07 14.24
C ALA A 20 15.53 -18.64 13.44
N ALA A 21 14.36 -18.64 14.08
CA ALA A 21 13.16 -18.08 13.48
C ALA A 21 13.54 -16.68 13.03
N ALA A 22 13.42 -16.41 11.74
CA ALA A 22 13.73 -15.10 11.19
C ALA A 22 12.92 -14.07 11.99
N GLN A 23 13.61 -13.23 12.74
CA GLN A 23 12.96 -12.25 13.60
C GLN A 23 12.22 -11.27 12.69
N GLU A 24 10.90 -11.17 12.86
CA GLU A 24 10.06 -10.27 12.06
C GLU A 24 10.41 -8.79 12.31
N PHE A 25 10.18 -7.97 11.29
CA PHE A 25 10.26 -6.52 11.46
C PHE A 25 9.26 -6.02 12.51
N GLN A 26 9.74 -5.12 13.37
CA GLN A 26 8.93 -4.44 14.38
C GLN A 26 8.56 -3.04 13.88
N LEU A 27 7.31 -2.63 14.06
CA LEU A 27 6.86 -1.27 13.74
C LEU A 27 7.01 -0.37 14.95
N GLU A 28 7.69 0.76 14.74
CA GLU A 28 7.80 1.84 15.71
C GLU A 28 7.04 3.06 15.19
N ASP A 29 5.96 3.43 15.88
CA ASP A 29 5.14 4.59 15.51
C ASP A 29 5.79 5.88 15.95
N VAL A 30 5.92 6.80 15.00
CA VAL A 30 6.49 8.13 15.22
C VAL A 30 5.58 9.22 14.63
N PRO A 31 5.64 10.47 15.14
CA PRO A 31 4.83 11.56 14.58
C PRO A 31 5.19 11.91 13.14
N ALA A 32 6.49 11.79 12.77
CA ALA A 32 6.98 12.00 11.41
C ALA A 32 8.21 11.13 11.18
N ALA A 33 8.20 10.28 10.16
CA ALA A 33 9.32 9.38 9.87
C ALA A 33 10.60 10.17 9.51
N ALA A 34 10.45 11.32 8.85
CA ALA A 34 11.56 12.22 8.53
C ALA A 34 12.27 12.82 9.75
N SER A 35 11.62 12.85 10.93
CA SER A 35 12.24 13.36 12.16
C SER A 35 13.22 12.38 12.82
N VAL A 36 13.20 11.10 12.41
CA VAL A 36 14.13 10.11 12.93
C VAL A 36 15.40 10.11 12.07
N PRO A 37 16.58 10.43 12.63
CA PRO A 37 17.83 10.37 11.90
C PRO A 37 18.08 8.96 11.33
N ILE A 38 18.51 8.87 10.08
CA ILE A 38 18.75 7.58 9.40
C ILE A 38 19.69 6.69 10.22
N ALA A 39 20.74 7.27 10.80
CA ALA A 39 21.70 6.53 11.63
C ALA A 39 21.11 5.91 12.92
N GLN A 40 19.91 6.31 13.32
CA GLN A 40 19.22 5.77 14.49
C GLN A 40 18.23 4.64 14.14
N ILE A 41 18.01 4.37 12.85
CA ILE A 41 17.11 3.29 12.40
C ILE A 41 17.78 1.95 12.68
N LYS A 42 17.25 1.22 13.65
CA LYS A 42 17.79 -0.07 14.06
C LYS A 42 17.50 -1.14 12.99
N PRO A 43 18.35 -2.17 12.88
CA PRO A 43 18.03 -3.33 12.05
C PRO A 43 16.66 -3.91 12.42
N ARG A 44 15.91 -4.35 11.42
CA ARG A 44 14.57 -4.95 11.56
C ARG A 44 13.55 -4.09 12.31
N THR A 45 13.74 -2.78 12.27
CA THR A 45 12.77 -1.80 12.76
C THR A 45 12.25 -0.98 11.58
N ILE A 46 10.94 -0.85 11.50
CA ILE A 46 10.25 0.03 10.58
C ILE A 46 9.79 1.25 11.36
N ILE A 47 10.39 2.38 11.09
CA ILE A 47 9.89 3.68 11.55
C ILE A 47 8.67 4.01 10.72
N PHE A 48 7.50 4.11 11.35
CA PHE A 48 6.24 4.32 10.67
C PHE A 48 5.55 5.60 11.17
N ALA A 49 5.14 6.43 10.23
CA ALA A 49 4.35 7.61 10.50
C ALA A 49 3.10 7.62 9.61
N ASP A 50 1.95 7.87 10.20
CA ASP A 50 0.73 8.17 9.47
C ASP A 50 0.05 9.41 10.05
N GLN A 51 -0.99 9.87 9.40
CA GLN A 51 -1.68 11.10 9.81
C GLN A 51 -2.81 10.91 10.84
N ARG A 52 -2.91 9.73 11.48
CA ARG A 52 -3.97 9.49 12.50
C ARG A 52 -3.91 10.43 13.70
N ASN A 53 -2.71 10.89 14.03
CA ASN A 53 -2.50 11.84 15.13
C ASN A 53 -2.56 13.31 14.68
N ASP A 54 -2.85 13.57 13.42
CA ASP A 54 -3.03 14.92 12.90
C ASP A 54 -4.37 15.48 13.37
N LYS A 55 -4.38 16.75 13.81
CA LYS A 55 -5.60 17.42 14.30
C LYS A 55 -6.69 17.55 13.23
N LEU A 56 -6.31 17.55 11.95
CA LEU A 56 -7.23 17.61 10.82
C LEU A 56 -7.80 16.24 10.46
N ALA A 57 -7.20 15.16 10.99
CA ALA A 57 -7.61 13.82 10.65
C ALA A 57 -8.86 13.39 11.44
N ASP A 58 -9.69 12.61 10.78
CA ASP A 58 -10.71 11.83 11.47
C ASP A 58 -10.03 10.75 12.32
N SER A 59 -10.25 10.79 13.62
CA SER A 59 -9.57 9.93 14.60
C SER A 59 -9.79 8.42 14.38
N SER A 60 -10.90 8.05 13.73
CA SER A 60 -11.24 6.65 13.48
C SER A 60 -10.62 6.09 12.19
N THR A 61 -10.42 6.93 11.18
CA THR A 61 -9.99 6.51 9.84
C THR A 61 -8.62 7.02 9.44
N GLY A 62 -8.11 8.06 10.12
CA GLY A 62 -6.88 8.75 9.75
C GLY A 62 -7.01 9.57 8.46
N LEU A 63 -8.24 9.85 7.99
CA LEU A 63 -8.49 10.57 6.75
C LEU A 63 -8.57 12.08 6.99
N ILE A 64 -7.90 12.84 6.12
CA ILE A 64 -7.97 14.31 6.08
C ILE A 64 -8.69 14.72 4.79
N PRO A 65 -9.63 15.70 4.82
CA PRO A 65 -10.17 16.27 3.60
C PRO A 65 -9.04 16.74 2.67
N PHE A 66 -9.16 16.46 1.37
CA PHE A 66 -8.06 16.71 0.42
C PHE A 66 -7.61 18.18 0.41
N ASP A 67 -8.56 19.13 0.47
CA ASP A 67 -8.24 20.57 0.46
C ASP A 67 -7.46 20.98 1.72
N ASP A 68 -7.82 20.42 2.88
CA ASP A 68 -7.12 20.68 4.14
C ASP A 68 -5.73 20.06 4.12
N TRP A 69 -5.61 18.83 3.62
CA TRP A 69 -4.33 18.16 3.43
C TRP A 69 -3.43 18.93 2.46
N ALA A 70 -3.95 19.36 1.30
CA ALA A 70 -3.18 20.08 0.30
C ALA A 70 -2.70 21.45 0.79
N ARG A 71 -3.49 22.13 1.63
CA ARG A 71 -3.10 23.41 2.25
C ARG A 71 -2.07 23.24 3.35
N SER A 72 -2.24 22.24 4.20
CA SER A 72 -1.36 22.00 5.35
C SER A 72 -0.04 21.34 4.96
N ARG A 73 0.03 20.72 3.78
CA ARG A 73 1.16 19.91 3.35
C ARG A 73 1.58 20.19 1.90
N PRO A 74 2.05 21.43 1.62
CA PRO A 74 2.39 21.80 0.24
C PRO A 74 3.55 20.98 -0.34
N VAL A 75 4.44 20.44 0.50
CA VAL A 75 5.54 19.56 0.08
C VAL A 75 4.99 18.24 -0.44
N GLN A 76 4.06 17.62 0.29
CA GLN A 76 3.41 16.38 -0.12
C GLN A 76 2.58 16.56 -1.39
N ARG A 77 1.96 17.73 -1.57
CA ARG A 77 1.26 18.04 -2.81
C ARG A 77 2.22 18.09 -4.00
N ARG A 78 3.39 18.72 -3.86
CA ARG A 78 4.44 18.67 -4.89
C ARG A 78 4.91 17.25 -5.16
N PHE A 79 4.98 16.43 -4.12
CA PHE A 79 5.32 15.03 -4.24
C PHE A 79 4.38 14.27 -5.20
N LEU A 80 3.11 14.61 -5.27
CA LEU A 80 2.19 14.02 -6.25
C LEU A 80 2.62 14.26 -7.70
N SER A 81 3.28 15.40 -7.97
CA SER A 81 3.77 15.72 -9.32
C SER A 81 4.93 14.84 -9.78
N LEU A 82 5.58 14.14 -8.84
CA LEU A 82 6.63 13.17 -9.17
C LEU A 82 6.07 11.88 -9.77
N PHE A 83 4.81 11.60 -9.56
CA PHE A 83 4.16 10.49 -10.23
C PHE A 83 3.80 10.90 -11.65
N PRO A 84 4.53 10.46 -12.68
CA PRO A 84 4.35 10.93 -14.05
C PRO A 84 2.97 10.64 -14.62
N SER A 85 2.25 9.75 -13.99
CA SER A 85 0.89 9.37 -14.33
C SER A 85 -0.18 10.08 -13.49
N PHE A 86 0.21 10.99 -12.59
CA PHE A 86 -0.77 11.75 -11.81
C PHE A 86 -1.24 12.97 -12.59
N VAL A 87 -2.50 12.92 -13.02
CA VAL A 87 -3.21 14.13 -13.40
C VAL A 87 -3.81 14.68 -12.12
N GLU A 88 -3.24 15.76 -11.62
CA GLU A 88 -3.90 16.53 -10.57
C GLU A 88 -5.27 16.98 -11.13
N PRO A 89 -6.41 16.46 -10.62
CA PRO A 89 -7.68 17.05 -10.94
C PRO A 89 -7.53 18.52 -10.53
N THR A 90 -7.86 19.44 -11.42
CA THR A 90 -7.80 20.87 -11.09
C THR A 90 -8.51 21.09 -9.75
N LEU A 91 -8.01 21.99 -8.91
CA LEU A 91 -8.57 22.27 -7.57
C LEU A 91 -10.10 22.36 -7.58
N ASN A 92 -10.67 22.92 -8.63
CA ASN A 92 -12.12 23.05 -8.83
C ASN A 92 -12.85 21.70 -9.06
N GLN A 93 -12.17 20.69 -9.60
CA GLN A 93 -12.76 19.37 -9.78
C GLN A 93 -12.66 18.53 -8.51
N GLN A 94 -11.60 18.73 -7.73
CA GLN A 94 -11.40 18.05 -6.44
C GLN A 94 -12.40 18.50 -5.39
N THR A 95 -12.71 19.80 -5.35
CA THR A 95 -13.77 20.35 -4.50
C THR A 95 -15.13 19.74 -4.84
N LYS A 96 -15.38 19.45 -6.12
CA LYS A 96 -16.61 18.75 -6.56
C LYS A 96 -16.63 17.27 -6.17
N LEU A 97 -15.47 16.59 -6.17
CA LEU A 97 -15.41 15.17 -5.82
C LEU A 97 -15.40 14.90 -4.31
N LYS A 98 -15.17 15.94 -3.48
CA LYS A 98 -15.12 15.82 -2.01
C LYS A 98 -14.26 14.63 -1.56
N LEU A 99 -12.98 14.66 -1.90
CA LEU A 99 -12.04 13.61 -1.53
C LEU A 99 -11.52 13.80 -0.10
N SER A 100 -11.19 12.69 0.55
CA SER A 100 -10.32 12.64 1.72
C SER A 100 -9.12 11.76 1.42
N VAL A 101 -7.99 12.03 2.04
CA VAL A 101 -6.75 11.28 1.84
C VAL A 101 -6.26 10.64 3.14
N TYR A 102 -5.68 9.46 2.98
CA TYR A 102 -4.82 8.82 3.97
C TYR A 102 -3.40 8.86 3.45
N GLN A 103 -2.46 9.29 4.30
CA GLN A 103 -1.04 9.30 3.98
C GLN A 103 -0.26 8.56 5.05
N ALA A 104 0.73 7.79 4.62
CA ALA A 104 1.70 7.14 5.49
C ALA A 104 3.11 7.20 4.89
N GLU A 105 4.10 7.21 5.75
CA GLU A 105 5.52 7.10 5.42
C GLU A 105 6.16 6.04 6.32
N ALA A 106 7.02 5.23 5.73
CA ALA A 106 7.82 4.27 6.47
C ALA A 106 9.27 4.33 6.05
N ARG A 107 10.19 4.11 7.00
CA ARG A 107 11.62 4.00 6.76
C ARG A 107 12.16 2.77 7.47
N PHE A 108 12.98 1.99 6.77
CA PHE A 108 13.64 0.84 7.36
C PHE A 108 15.01 0.60 6.74
N ARG A 109 15.87 -0.03 7.51
CA ARG A 109 17.24 -0.37 7.11
C ARG A 109 17.26 -1.76 6.49
N LEU A 110 18.00 -1.90 5.39
CA LEU A 110 18.29 -3.15 4.71
C LEU A 110 19.77 -3.51 4.91
N PRO A 111 20.12 -4.77 5.15
CA PRO A 111 21.50 -5.22 5.41
C PRO A 111 22.29 -5.44 4.11
N ARG A 112 22.11 -4.57 3.11
CA ARG A 112 22.79 -4.60 1.81
C ARG A 112 22.99 -3.19 1.29
N PRO A 113 24.05 -2.92 0.53
CA PRO A 113 24.24 -1.61 -0.09
C PRO A 113 23.15 -1.35 -1.14
N ALA A 114 22.78 -0.09 -1.29
CA ALA A 114 21.71 0.31 -2.21
C ALA A 114 21.99 -0.13 -3.67
N ALA A 115 23.25 -0.13 -4.08
CA ALA A 115 23.66 -0.57 -5.41
C ALA A 115 23.45 -2.08 -5.67
N ALA A 116 23.35 -2.90 -4.62
CA ALA A 116 23.08 -4.32 -4.75
C ALA A 116 21.58 -4.66 -4.84
N LEU A 117 20.71 -3.67 -4.65
CA LEU A 117 19.26 -3.82 -4.67
C LEU A 117 18.71 -3.33 -6.00
N ASP A 118 18.26 -4.26 -6.81
CA ASP A 118 17.64 -3.96 -8.11
C ASP A 118 16.12 -3.78 -7.95
N MET A 119 15.67 -2.54 -7.96
CA MET A 119 14.25 -2.20 -7.82
C MET A 119 13.37 -2.78 -8.95
N SER A 120 13.95 -3.14 -10.11
CA SER A 120 13.18 -3.75 -11.20
C SER A 120 12.63 -5.14 -10.83
N ARG A 121 13.29 -5.84 -9.93
CA ARG A 121 12.86 -7.16 -9.42
C ARG A 121 11.53 -7.10 -8.67
N TYR A 122 11.21 -5.93 -8.09
CA TYR A 122 9.96 -5.71 -7.38
C TYR A 122 8.81 -5.27 -8.30
N ALA A 123 9.14 -4.89 -9.54
CA ALA A 123 8.16 -4.53 -10.56
C ALA A 123 7.69 -5.77 -11.32
N ASN A 124 7.06 -6.73 -10.64
CA ASN A 124 6.50 -7.91 -11.30
C ASN A 124 5.30 -8.50 -10.52
N VAL A 125 4.50 -9.30 -11.21
CA VAL A 125 3.28 -9.91 -10.65
C VAL A 125 3.59 -10.87 -9.51
N ALA A 126 4.63 -11.69 -9.65
CA ALA A 126 5.00 -12.68 -8.63
C ALA A 126 5.38 -12.00 -7.30
N PHE A 127 6.10 -10.88 -7.37
CA PHE A 127 6.41 -10.08 -6.18
C PHE A 127 5.15 -9.52 -5.52
N LEU A 128 4.22 -8.97 -6.30
CA LEU A 128 2.96 -8.45 -5.78
C LEU A 128 2.14 -9.53 -5.05
N GLU A 129 2.07 -10.74 -5.61
CA GLU A 129 1.36 -11.87 -5.00
C GLU A 129 2.05 -12.42 -3.74
N GLN A 130 3.36 -12.29 -3.65
CA GLN A 130 4.10 -12.65 -2.44
C GLN A 130 3.86 -11.65 -1.30
N ILE A 131 3.78 -10.36 -1.61
CA ILE A 131 3.47 -9.32 -0.61
C ILE A 131 2.04 -9.48 -0.06
N ASP A 132 1.09 -9.81 -0.92
CA ASP A 132 -0.31 -9.98 -0.53
C ASP A 132 -0.92 -11.18 -1.29
N PRO A 133 -0.78 -12.40 -0.75
CA PRO A 133 -1.27 -13.62 -1.39
C PRO A 133 -2.80 -13.65 -1.60
N ALA A 134 -3.55 -12.84 -0.83
CA ALA A 134 -5.00 -12.72 -0.97
C ALA A 134 -5.41 -11.92 -2.21
N VAL A 135 -4.47 -11.16 -2.80
CA VAL A 135 -4.71 -10.39 -4.02
C VAL A 135 -4.17 -11.16 -5.22
N LYS A 136 -5.02 -11.41 -6.21
CA LYS A 136 -4.63 -12.00 -7.49
C LYS A 136 -4.45 -10.93 -8.54
N HIS A 137 -3.37 -11.06 -9.32
CA HIS A 137 -2.97 -10.07 -10.30
C HIS A 137 -3.01 -10.67 -11.72
N ARG A 138 -3.54 -9.89 -12.65
CA ARG A 138 -3.56 -10.23 -14.08
C ARG A 138 -2.94 -9.07 -14.87
N PRO A 139 -1.95 -9.31 -15.73
CA PRO A 139 -1.45 -8.28 -16.64
C PRO A 139 -2.57 -7.72 -17.52
N ILE A 140 -2.52 -6.43 -17.79
CA ILE A 140 -3.46 -5.72 -18.67
C ILE A 140 -2.72 -4.81 -19.64
N THR A 141 -3.40 -4.46 -20.73
CA THR A 141 -2.93 -3.52 -21.75
C THR A 141 -3.61 -2.16 -21.61
N ALA A 142 -3.15 -1.18 -22.39
CA ALA A 142 -3.82 0.13 -22.49
C ALA A 142 -5.29 0.02 -22.97
N GLY A 143 -5.62 -1.00 -23.77
CA GLY A 143 -6.97 -1.29 -24.20
C GLY A 143 -7.88 -1.83 -23.10
N ASP A 144 -7.31 -2.47 -22.07
CA ASP A 144 -8.03 -3.01 -20.92
C ASP A 144 -8.27 -1.98 -19.83
N ALA A 145 -7.45 -0.92 -19.76
CA ALA A 145 -7.51 0.10 -18.72
C ALA A 145 -8.87 0.83 -18.72
N VAL A 146 -9.62 0.70 -17.63
CA VAL A 146 -10.98 1.28 -17.51
C VAL A 146 -11.02 2.76 -17.82
N PRO A 147 -10.11 3.61 -17.29
CA PRO A 147 -10.14 5.04 -17.60
C PRO A 147 -9.87 5.39 -19.08
N ASN A 148 -9.35 4.47 -19.86
CA ASN A 148 -9.12 4.69 -21.28
C ASN A 148 -10.37 4.47 -22.16
N LYS A 149 -11.43 3.84 -21.61
CA LYS A 149 -12.59 3.35 -22.37
C LYS A 149 -13.75 4.34 -22.52
N GLY A 150 -13.72 5.50 -21.86
CA GLY A 150 -14.88 6.39 -21.88
C GLY A 150 -14.58 7.87 -21.72
N ALA A 151 -15.51 8.73 -22.18
CA ALA A 151 -15.39 10.18 -22.09
C ALA A 151 -15.36 10.72 -20.63
N GLY A 152 -15.98 10.01 -19.67
CA GLY A 152 -15.94 10.34 -18.24
C GLY A 152 -14.59 10.03 -17.57
N ALA A 153 -13.70 9.38 -18.29
CA ALA A 153 -12.38 8.96 -17.82
C ALA A 153 -11.33 10.08 -17.84
N ALA A 154 -11.67 11.27 -18.31
CA ALA A 154 -10.74 12.39 -18.47
C ALA A 154 -10.08 12.87 -17.16
N HIS A 155 -10.68 12.55 -16.01
CA HIS A 155 -10.22 13.02 -14.69
C HIS A 155 -9.07 12.21 -14.08
N ASN A 156 -8.75 11.06 -14.65
CA ASN A 156 -7.69 10.19 -14.16
C ASN A 156 -6.87 9.64 -15.33
N ARG A 157 -6.21 10.51 -16.06
CA ARG A 157 -5.27 10.18 -17.14
C ARG A 157 -3.90 10.77 -16.84
N PRO A 158 -2.83 10.10 -17.26
CA PRO A 158 -1.51 10.71 -17.29
C PRO A 158 -1.50 11.94 -18.21
N PRO A 159 -0.65 12.95 -17.96
CA PRO A 159 -0.70 14.22 -18.69
C PRO A 159 -0.58 14.09 -20.22
N ASN A 160 0.27 13.22 -20.72
CA ASN A 160 0.65 13.15 -22.14
C ASN A 160 0.47 11.76 -22.77
N ARG A 161 -0.20 10.84 -22.10
CA ARG A 161 -0.38 9.46 -22.56
C ARG A 161 -1.63 8.82 -21.94
N ARG A 162 -1.97 7.63 -22.37
CA ARG A 162 -2.98 6.80 -21.72
C ARG A 162 -2.35 5.93 -20.62
N TRP A 163 -3.15 5.41 -19.72
CA TRP A 163 -2.71 4.39 -18.78
C TRP A 163 -2.23 3.14 -19.51
N CYS A 164 -1.16 2.53 -19.05
CA CYS A 164 -0.58 1.30 -19.60
C CYS A 164 -0.05 1.42 -21.03
N GLU A 165 0.27 2.62 -21.48
CA GLU A 165 0.83 2.87 -22.81
C GLU A 165 2.36 2.85 -22.81
N ASP A 166 3.00 3.09 -21.67
CA ASP A 166 4.46 3.02 -21.55
C ASP A 166 4.93 1.57 -21.55
N ALA A 167 5.77 1.21 -22.50
CA ALA A 167 6.31 -0.15 -22.64
C ALA A 167 7.22 -0.58 -21.45
N LYS A 168 7.71 0.37 -20.65
CA LYS A 168 8.50 0.11 -19.44
C LYS A 168 7.63 -0.09 -18.19
N ALA A 169 6.36 0.23 -18.27
CA ALA A 169 5.44 0.06 -17.18
C ALA A 169 4.84 -1.35 -17.16
N ILE A 170 4.65 -1.87 -15.97
CA ILE A 170 3.88 -3.09 -15.75
C ILE A 170 2.49 -2.67 -15.31
N CYS A 171 1.49 -3.12 -16.07
CA CYS A 171 0.11 -2.87 -15.76
C CYS A 171 -0.60 -4.12 -15.31
N VAL A 172 -1.34 -4.01 -14.21
CA VAL A 172 -2.06 -5.12 -13.63
C VAL A 172 -3.48 -4.73 -13.25
N GLN A 173 -4.39 -5.68 -13.47
CA GLN A 173 -5.69 -5.72 -12.82
C GLN A 173 -5.57 -6.66 -11.63
N SER A 174 -5.89 -6.13 -10.47
CA SER A 174 -5.73 -6.81 -9.19
C SER A 174 -7.09 -7.06 -8.58
N ARG A 175 -7.31 -8.26 -8.04
CA ARG A 175 -8.56 -8.63 -7.39
C ARG A 175 -8.28 -9.22 -6.02
N TYR A 176 -8.87 -8.60 -5.01
CA TYR A 176 -8.94 -9.11 -3.65
C TYR A 176 -10.33 -9.69 -3.43
N MET A 177 -10.40 -10.98 -3.12
CA MET A 177 -11.64 -11.65 -2.72
C MET A 177 -11.80 -11.52 -1.22
N PHE A 178 -12.98 -11.11 -0.77
CA PHE A 178 -13.24 -11.10 0.66
C PHE A 178 -13.21 -12.54 1.19
N GLU A 179 -12.36 -12.76 2.21
CA GLU A 179 -12.33 -14.05 2.90
C GLU A 179 -13.63 -14.27 3.68
N GLY A 180 -14.22 -15.44 3.49
CA GLY A 180 -15.44 -15.82 4.18
C GLY A 180 -16.73 -15.59 3.38
N LYS A 181 -17.86 -15.95 3.99
CA LYS A 181 -19.17 -15.74 3.37
C LYS A 181 -19.50 -14.25 3.37
N ILE A 182 -19.95 -13.74 2.25
CA ILE A 182 -20.49 -12.37 2.15
C ILE A 182 -21.50 -12.18 3.29
N PRO A 183 -21.40 -11.08 4.07
CA PRO A 183 -22.36 -10.80 5.12
C PRO A 183 -23.79 -10.95 4.62
N ALA A 184 -24.62 -11.62 5.40
CA ALA A 184 -26.02 -11.87 5.03
C ALA A 184 -26.76 -10.58 4.63
N GLY A 185 -26.38 -9.46 5.21
CA GLY A 185 -26.90 -8.16 4.87
C GLY A 185 -26.54 -7.67 3.46
N ILE A 186 -25.32 -7.95 2.96
CA ILE A 186 -24.96 -7.64 1.57
C ILE A 186 -25.70 -8.56 0.60
N GLN A 187 -25.84 -9.84 0.94
CA GLN A 187 -26.63 -10.77 0.16
C GLN A 187 -28.09 -10.32 0.07
N LEU A 188 -28.67 -9.89 1.20
CA LEU A 188 -30.03 -9.35 1.24
C LEU A 188 -30.14 -8.05 0.45
N ALA A 189 -29.19 -7.13 0.62
CA ALA A 189 -29.15 -5.87 -0.13
C ALA A 189 -29.07 -6.10 -1.64
N ASN A 190 -28.29 -7.11 -2.09
CA ASN A 190 -28.20 -7.49 -3.48
C ASN A 190 -29.52 -8.11 -4.00
N LYS A 191 -30.23 -8.87 -3.16
CA LYS A 191 -31.54 -9.45 -3.51
C LYS A 191 -32.66 -8.41 -3.58
N LEU A 192 -32.58 -7.37 -2.73
CA LEU A 192 -33.60 -6.32 -2.67
C LEU A 192 -33.35 -5.17 -3.65
N ARG A 193 -32.23 -5.18 -4.36
CA ARG A 193 -31.93 -4.19 -5.38
C ARG A 193 -32.84 -4.37 -6.60
N GLU A 194 -33.28 -3.24 -7.14
CA GLU A 194 -33.93 -3.20 -8.44
C GLU A 194 -32.99 -3.82 -9.50
N GLU A 195 -33.52 -4.58 -10.43
CA GLU A 195 -32.79 -5.27 -11.50
C GLU A 195 -31.88 -4.34 -12.33
N SER A 196 -32.23 -3.05 -12.39
CA SER A 196 -31.46 -2.01 -13.08
C SER A 196 -30.13 -1.62 -12.36
N LYS A 197 -29.96 -1.98 -11.09
CA LYS A 197 -28.79 -1.60 -10.29
C LYS A 197 -27.83 -2.77 -10.18
N LYS A 198 -26.56 -2.56 -10.57
CA LYS A 198 -25.51 -3.56 -10.42
C LYS A 198 -25.38 -4.02 -8.97
N PRO A 199 -25.25 -5.32 -8.71
CA PRO A 199 -25.05 -5.83 -7.35
C PRO A 199 -23.77 -5.27 -6.73
N ILE A 200 -23.74 -5.17 -5.41
CA ILE A 200 -22.53 -4.84 -4.65
C ILE A 200 -21.57 -6.01 -4.82
N PRO A 201 -20.37 -5.79 -5.37
CA PRO A 201 -19.43 -6.89 -5.57
C PRO A 201 -18.89 -7.41 -4.24
N ASP A 202 -18.59 -8.69 -4.19
CA ASP A 202 -17.95 -9.40 -3.07
C ASP A 202 -16.42 -9.39 -3.15
N PHE A 203 -15.90 -8.49 -3.97
CA PHE A 203 -14.47 -8.33 -4.19
C PHE A 203 -14.11 -6.84 -4.38
N ILE A 204 -12.87 -6.54 -4.09
CA ILE A 204 -12.25 -5.29 -4.51
C ILE A 204 -11.44 -5.57 -5.76
N GLU A 205 -11.69 -4.81 -6.81
CA GLU A 205 -10.92 -4.87 -8.04
C GLU A 205 -10.32 -3.49 -8.32
N PHE A 206 -9.04 -3.48 -8.66
CA PHE A 206 -8.34 -2.26 -8.98
C PHE A 206 -7.36 -2.47 -10.12
N GLN A 207 -7.06 -1.39 -10.83
CA GLN A 207 -6.04 -1.37 -11.88
C GLN A 207 -4.92 -0.43 -11.49
N SER A 208 -3.70 -0.89 -11.70
CA SER A 208 -2.50 -0.10 -11.38
C SER A 208 -1.43 -0.22 -12.45
N GLU A 209 -0.63 0.83 -12.51
CA GLU A 209 0.60 0.91 -13.30
C GLU A 209 1.79 0.99 -12.34
N ILE A 210 2.81 0.20 -12.60
CA ILE A 210 4.04 0.09 -11.81
C ILE A 210 5.21 0.40 -12.72
N MET A 211 6.10 1.30 -12.30
CA MET A 211 7.26 1.69 -13.08
C MET A 211 8.43 2.15 -12.22
N LEU A 212 9.63 2.02 -12.76
CA LEU A 212 10.82 2.59 -12.16
C LEU A 212 10.80 4.11 -12.27
N VAL A 213 11.19 4.80 -11.22
CA VAL A 213 11.31 6.25 -11.23
C VAL A 213 12.50 6.66 -12.08
N THR A 214 12.31 7.59 -13.00
CA THR A 214 13.37 8.07 -13.90
C THR A 214 14.37 8.96 -13.16
N GLN A 215 15.59 9.06 -13.70
CA GLN A 215 16.68 9.85 -13.10
C GLN A 215 16.32 11.32 -12.83
N PRO A 216 15.65 12.07 -13.71
CA PRO A 216 15.22 13.43 -13.42
C PRO A 216 14.33 13.52 -12.17
N HIS A 217 13.37 12.62 -12.02
CA HIS A 217 12.49 12.56 -10.86
C HIS A 217 13.23 12.14 -9.57
N LEU A 218 14.19 11.19 -9.68
CA LEU A 218 15.01 10.81 -8.53
C LEU A 218 15.82 11.98 -7.98
N ALA A 219 16.31 12.88 -8.83
CA ALA A 219 17.06 14.07 -8.43
C ALA A 219 16.19 15.10 -7.68
N GLU A 220 14.89 15.12 -7.93
CA GLU A 220 13.96 16.03 -7.25
C GLU A 220 13.50 15.50 -5.87
N LEU A 221 13.55 14.18 -5.65
CA LEU A 221 13.04 13.55 -4.44
C LEU A 221 13.64 14.09 -3.14
N PRO A 222 14.97 14.35 -3.01
CA PRO A 222 15.53 14.89 -1.77
C PRO A 222 14.88 16.21 -1.36
N SER A 223 14.67 17.13 -2.29
CA SER A 223 14.06 18.43 -2.00
C SER A 223 12.59 18.36 -1.60
N LEU A 224 11.87 17.29 -2.02
CA LEU A 224 10.45 17.11 -1.79
C LEU A 224 10.14 16.27 -0.56
N THR A 225 11.06 15.41 -0.18
CA THR A 225 10.84 14.42 0.88
C THR A 225 11.69 14.66 2.13
N GLY A 226 12.60 15.64 2.08
CA GLY A 226 13.54 15.91 3.18
C GLY A 226 14.57 14.78 3.38
N LEU A 227 14.90 14.05 2.33
CA LEU A 227 15.95 13.04 2.37
C LEU A 227 17.30 13.71 2.24
N ASP A 228 18.24 13.40 3.17
CA ASP A 228 19.56 14.04 3.22
C ASP A 228 20.56 13.45 2.23
N SER A 229 20.28 12.29 1.66
CA SER A 229 21.21 11.54 0.82
C SER A 229 20.66 11.36 -0.60
N THR A 230 21.57 11.08 -1.54
CA THR A 230 21.20 10.79 -2.92
C THR A 230 20.35 9.53 -3.00
N VAL A 231 19.17 9.66 -3.57
CA VAL A 231 18.31 8.52 -3.91
C VAL A 231 18.94 7.80 -5.10
N THR A 232 19.17 6.50 -4.97
CA THR A 232 19.83 5.69 -6.00
C THR A 232 18.85 5.09 -6.99
N SER A 233 17.67 4.70 -6.51
CA SER A 233 16.62 4.08 -7.31
C SER A 233 15.26 4.25 -6.66
N GLY A 234 14.21 4.07 -7.44
CA GLY A 234 12.84 4.15 -6.94
C GLY A 234 11.86 3.38 -7.81
N LEU A 235 10.79 2.97 -7.19
CA LEU A 235 9.65 2.28 -7.80
C LEU A 235 8.37 2.99 -7.40
N GLU A 236 7.52 3.28 -8.38
CA GLU A 236 6.19 3.81 -8.13
C GLU A 236 5.10 2.81 -8.54
N GLN A 237 4.00 2.79 -7.79
CA GLN A 237 2.77 2.13 -8.17
C GLN A 237 1.64 3.15 -8.13
N ASN A 238 0.96 3.31 -9.26
CA ASN A 238 -0.21 4.16 -9.42
C ASN A 238 -1.46 3.32 -9.55
N ILE A 239 -2.28 3.25 -8.51
CA ILE A 239 -3.63 2.69 -8.58
C ILE A 239 -4.52 3.77 -9.17
N PHE A 240 -4.94 3.60 -10.41
CA PHE A 240 -5.65 4.61 -11.18
C PHE A 240 -7.16 4.32 -11.34
N TRP A 241 -7.60 3.13 -10.95
CA TRP A 241 -9.01 2.76 -10.95
C TRP A 241 -9.28 1.72 -9.86
N VAL A 242 -10.41 1.88 -9.18
CA VAL A 242 -10.92 0.92 -8.19
C VAL A 242 -12.44 0.83 -8.34
N ASN A 243 -12.99 -0.35 -8.21
CA ASN A 243 -14.44 -0.60 -8.31
C ASN A 243 -15.23 -0.15 -7.07
N GLN A 244 -14.56 0.44 -6.07
CA GLN A 244 -15.11 0.82 -4.76
C GLN A 244 -14.95 2.34 -4.50
N VAL A 245 -14.91 2.70 -3.23
CA VAL A 245 -14.87 4.11 -2.77
C VAL A 245 -13.51 4.79 -2.96
N ILE A 246 -12.46 4.03 -3.18
CA ILE A 246 -11.11 4.57 -3.40
C ILE A 246 -11.08 5.22 -4.78
N GLN A 247 -10.62 6.46 -4.84
CA GLN A 247 -10.52 7.20 -6.09
C GLN A 247 -9.17 6.96 -6.79
N PHE A 248 -8.11 6.95 -6.02
CA PHE A 248 -6.77 6.58 -6.48
C PHE A 248 -5.90 6.13 -5.30
N GLY A 249 -4.80 5.47 -5.61
CA GLY A 249 -3.73 5.16 -4.67
C GLY A 249 -2.37 5.43 -5.30
N LYS A 250 -1.45 5.92 -4.49
CA LYS A 250 -0.05 6.16 -4.87
C LYS A 250 0.86 5.48 -3.86
N LEU A 251 1.81 4.73 -4.36
CA LEU A 251 2.89 4.17 -3.56
C LEU A 251 4.20 4.53 -4.25
N LEU A 252 5.16 5.05 -3.50
CA LEU A 252 6.52 5.27 -3.95
C LEU A 252 7.46 4.62 -2.95
N ALA A 253 8.30 3.73 -3.42
CA ALA A 253 9.42 3.17 -2.66
C ALA A 253 10.73 3.71 -3.25
N VAL A 254 11.63 4.21 -2.40
CA VAL A 254 12.94 4.73 -2.81
C VAL A 254 14.03 4.10 -1.99
N LEU A 255 15.18 3.91 -2.61
CA LEU A 255 16.38 3.39 -1.99
C LEU A 255 17.45 4.47 -1.91
N GLN A 256 18.12 4.51 -0.77
CA GLN A 256 19.25 5.38 -0.49
C GLN A 256 20.38 4.57 0.13
N GLN A 257 21.61 4.94 -0.17
CA GLN A 257 22.75 4.39 0.56
C GLN A 257 22.73 4.90 2.00
N HIS A 258 22.97 4.01 2.97
CA HIS A 258 23.11 4.42 4.36
C HIS A 258 24.32 5.39 4.50
N PRO A 259 24.20 6.53 5.20
CA PRO A 259 25.22 7.59 5.16
C PRO A 259 26.55 7.17 5.78
N THR A 260 26.55 6.27 6.76
CA THR A 260 27.76 5.83 7.49
C THR A 260 28.08 4.36 7.30
N GLU A 261 27.14 3.54 6.85
CA GLU A 261 27.33 2.09 6.70
C GLU A 261 27.28 1.70 5.21
N ARG A 262 28.44 1.35 4.67
CA ARG A 262 28.56 0.99 3.24
C ARG A 262 27.76 -0.26 2.84
N GLU A 263 27.61 -1.20 3.78
CA GLU A 263 26.89 -2.46 3.58
C GLU A 263 25.40 -2.37 3.95
N ALA A 264 24.85 -1.17 4.05
CA ALA A 264 23.45 -0.99 4.38
C ALA A 264 22.79 0.04 3.44
N ALA A 265 21.51 -0.15 3.18
CA ALA A 265 20.65 0.81 2.51
C ALA A 265 19.48 1.21 3.40
N ILE A 266 18.87 2.32 3.08
CA ILE A 266 17.59 2.76 3.64
C ILE A 266 16.54 2.70 2.55
N ALA A 267 15.47 1.99 2.83
CA ALA A 267 14.25 2.06 2.05
C ALA A 267 13.27 3.03 2.70
N THR A 268 12.73 3.95 1.90
CA THR A 268 11.64 4.83 2.31
C THR A 268 10.44 4.56 1.43
N VAL A 269 9.28 4.32 2.05
CA VAL A 269 8.03 4.01 1.36
C VAL A 269 7.00 5.07 1.71
N TYR A 270 6.42 5.69 0.69
CA TYR A 270 5.32 6.65 0.81
C TYR A 270 4.04 6.02 0.27
N ILE A 271 2.95 6.16 1.01
CA ILE A 271 1.62 5.72 0.63
C ILE A 271 0.67 6.92 0.69
N LEU A 272 -0.10 7.13 -0.37
CA LEU A 272 -1.19 8.08 -0.43
C LEU A 272 -2.41 7.42 -1.04
N ILE A 273 -3.54 7.43 -0.33
CA ILE A 273 -4.79 6.86 -0.80
C ILE A 273 -5.88 7.94 -0.69
N ALA A 274 -6.59 8.18 -1.78
CA ALA A 274 -7.72 9.10 -1.81
C ALA A 274 -9.05 8.35 -1.85
N VAL A 275 -10.00 8.80 -1.04
CA VAL A 275 -11.31 8.19 -0.84
C VAL A 275 -12.40 9.24 -1.03
N ARG A 276 -13.53 8.85 -1.59
CA ARG A 276 -14.67 9.75 -1.80
C ARG A 276 -15.44 10.01 -0.51
N ASN A 277 -15.50 11.28 -0.10
CA ASN A 277 -16.21 11.70 1.12
C ASN A 277 -17.73 11.54 1.06
N ASP A 278 -18.33 11.72 -0.12
CA ASP A 278 -19.78 11.55 -0.29
C ASP A 278 -20.21 10.12 0.05
N VAL A 279 -19.38 9.14 -0.29
CA VAL A 279 -19.62 7.75 0.04
C VAL A 279 -19.39 7.50 1.54
N LEU A 280 -18.31 8.05 2.12
CA LEU A 280 -18.01 7.94 3.54
C LEU A 280 -19.11 8.55 4.42
N ASN A 281 -19.61 9.73 4.06
CA ASN A 281 -20.66 10.40 4.83
C ASN A 281 -21.98 9.63 4.79
N LYS A 282 -22.38 9.11 3.63
CA LYS A 282 -23.56 8.23 3.52
C LYS A 282 -23.43 7.01 4.41
N GLN A 283 -22.23 6.47 4.49
CA GLN A 283 -21.96 5.31 5.37
C GLN A 283 -22.03 5.65 6.84
N ARG A 284 -21.51 6.81 7.27
CA ARG A 284 -21.67 7.29 8.64
C ARG A 284 -23.14 7.49 9.02
N GLU A 285 -23.95 7.96 8.09
CA GLU A 285 -25.40 8.05 8.29
C GLU A 285 -26.04 6.68 8.45
N TYR A 286 -25.69 5.73 7.60
CA TYR A 286 -26.19 4.36 7.69
C TYR A 286 -25.69 3.63 8.94
N SER A 287 -24.44 3.87 9.39
CA SER A 287 -23.90 3.25 10.60
C SER A 287 -24.57 3.70 11.90
N LYS A 288 -25.24 4.85 11.88
CA LYS A 288 -26.05 5.34 13.03
C LYS A 288 -27.35 4.54 13.19
N THR A 289 -27.77 3.79 12.17
CA THR A 289 -28.98 2.99 12.21
C THR A 289 -28.59 1.54 12.53
N PRO A 290 -28.97 0.96 13.68
CA PRO A 290 -28.51 -0.34 14.14
C PRO A 290 -28.72 -1.48 13.12
N ILE A 291 -29.85 -1.43 12.37
CA ILE A 291 -30.21 -2.46 11.37
C ILE A 291 -29.31 -2.33 10.12
N LEU A 292 -28.90 -1.12 9.76
CA LEU A 292 -28.11 -0.85 8.54
C LEU A 292 -26.61 -0.96 8.77
N ARG A 293 -26.16 -0.94 10.01
CA ARG A 293 -24.74 -1.01 10.39
C ARG A 293 -24.03 -2.22 9.79
N ASN A 294 -24.72 -3.35 9.64
CA ASN A 294 -24.17 -4.58 9.07
C ASN A 294 -24.34 -4.67 7.55
N LEU A 295 -25.01 -3.70 6.93
CA LEU A 295 -25.33 -3.70 5.49
C LEU A 295 -24.35 -2.87 4.65
N VAL A 296 -23.40 -2.18 5.28
CA VAL A 296 -22.62 -1.16 4.59
C VAL A 296 -21.28 -1.68 4.11
N PRO A 297 -21.07 -1.79 2.79
CA PRO A 297 -19.83 -2.31 2.19
C PRO A 297 -18.54 -1.59 2.62
N ALA A 298 -18.64 -0.34 3.04
CA ALA A 298 -17.46 0.41 3.41
C ALA A 298 -16.94 0.13 4.83
N GLN A 299 -17.74 -0.45 5.70
CA GLN A 299 -17.18 -1.03 6.91
C GLN A 299 -16.21 -2.16 6.60
N LEU A 300 -16.42 -2.87 5.50
CA LEU A 300 -15.49 -3.85 4.95
C LEU A 300 -14.17 -3.20 4.49
N LEU A 301 -14.24 -2.03 3.88
CA LEU A 301 -13.07 -1.29 3.39
C LEU A 301 -12.33 -0.55 4.51
N MET A 302 -13.05 -0.09 5.53
CA MET A 302 -12.53 0.79 6.59
C MET A 302 -12.26 0.08 7.93
N GLY A 303 -12.38 -1.23 7.99
CA GLY A 303 -11.79 -1.99 9.07
C GLY A 303 -12.64 -2.33 10.28
N ASN A 304 -13.96 -2.17 10.21
CA ASN A 304 -14.85 -2.47 11.33
C ASN A 304 -15.61 -3.78 11.21
N SER A 305 -15.17 -4.73 10.37
CA SER A 305 -15.85 -6.02 10.24
C SER A 305 -15.01 -7.17 10.81
N SER A 306 -15.71 -8.16 11.38
CA SER A 306 -15.10 -9.40 11.86
C SER A 306 -14.53 -10.31 10.75
N PHE A 307 -14.65 -9.89 9.50
CA PHE A 307 -14.19 -10.64 8.33
C PHE A 307 -12.79 -10.24 7.85
N ASN A 308 -12.13 -9.31 8.53
CA ASN A 308 -10.87 -8.78 8.08
C ASN A 308 -9.70 -9.53 8.67
N SER A 309 -8.88 -10.16 7.84
CA SER A 309 -7.51 -10.44 8.24
C SER A 309 -6.78 -9.11 8.45
N GLY A 310 -5.84 -9.08 9.41
CA GLY A 310 -5.12 -7.85 9.74
C GLY A 310 -4.40 -7.18 8.59
N ASP A 311 -4.16 -7.92 7.52
CA ASP A 311 -3.29 -7.52 6.40
C ASP A 311 -4.08 -7.18 5.13
N SER A 312 -5.42 -7.27 5.17
CA SER A 312 -6.25 -6.97 4.01
C SER A 312 -6.63 -5.49 3.92
N LEU A 313 -6.89 -5.01 2.70
CA LEU A 313 -7.39 -3.65 2.47
C LEU A 313 -8.69 -3.37 3.22
N SER A 314 -9.50 -4.42 3.44
CA SER A 314 -10.75 -4.35 4.20
C SER A 314 -10.54 -4.15 5.71
N ALA A 315 -9.34 -4.40 6.24
CA ALA A 315 -9.00 -4.14 7.65
C ALA A 315 -8.90 -2.65 8.00
N GLY A 316 -9.04 -1.77 7.02
CA GLY A 316 -8.90 -0.32 7.14
C GLY A 316 -7.53 0.16 6.67
N LEU A 317 -7.51 1.38 6.14
CA LEU A 317 -6.32 1.93 5.50
C LEU A 317 -5.08 1.94 6.41
N PRO A 318 -5.15 2.37 7.69
CA PRO A 318 -3.98 2.36 8.57
C PRO A 318 -3.42 0.95 8.81
N LYS A 319 -4.29 -0.02 9.02
CA LYS A 319 -3.89 -1.40 9.29
C LYS A 319 -3.34 -2.07 8.04
N TYR A 320 -4.01 -1.87 6.91
CA TYR A 320 -3.54 -2.34 5.60
C TYR A 320 -2.17 -1.76 5.26
N ALA A 321 -1.96 -0.45 5.43
CA ALA A 321 -0.67 0.19 5.14
C ALA A 321 0.46 -0.41 5.97
N ARG A 322 0.23 -0.67 7.27
CA ARG A 322 1.21 -1.31 8.17
C ARG A 322 1.55 -2.72 7.73
N GLY A 323 0.54 -3.56 7.46
CA GLY A 323 0.74 -4.92 6.97
C GLY A 323 1.50 -4.94 5.64
N ARG A 324 1.13 -4.05 4.72
CA ARG A 324 1.78 -3.93 3.40
C ARG A 324 3.25 -3.54 3.51
N ILE A 325 3.57 -2.54 4.33
CA ILE A 325 4.95 -2.09 4.54
C ILE A 325 5.80 -3.18 5.20
N LYS A 326 5.24 -3.87 6.20
CA LYS A 326 5.93 -4.99 6.85
C LYS A 326 6.25 -6.09 5.84
N ALA A 327 5.29 -6.50 5.03
CA ALA A 327 5.50 -7.49 3.99
C ALA A 327 6.57 -7.07 2.97
N ILE A 328 6.58 -5.79 2.56
CA ILE A 328 7.62 -5.24 1.68
C ILE A 328 8.99 -5.33 2.35
N ALA A 329 9.12 -4.90 3.60
CA ALA A 329 10.39 -4.93 4.33
C ALA A 329 10.93 -6.36 4.50
N ASP A 330 10.06 -7.30 4.91
CA ASP A 330 10.40 -8.72 5.04
C ASP A 330 10.87 -9.34 3.72
N MET A 331 10.24 -8.95 2.62
CA MET A 331 10.60 -9.43 1.28
C MET A 331 11.95 -8.86 0.82
N MET A 332 12.16 -7.55 0.97
CA MET A 332 13.41 -6.90 0.56
C MET A 332 14.62 -7.35 1.39
N GLU A 333 14.41 -7.79 2.63
CA GLU A 333 15.50 -8.33 3.46
C GLU A 333 15.93 -9.74 3.03
N ARG A 334 14.99 -10.57 2.54
CA ARG A 334 15.26 -11.96 2.16
C ARG A 334 16.01 -12.11 0.83
N GLU A 335 15.86 -11.15 -0.07
CA GLU A 335 16.55 -11.13 -1.36
C GLU A 335 18.02 -10.72 -1.27
#